data_315e8efe71c0b120e37c17d0b9a8ad55
#
_entry.id   315e8efe71c0b120e37c17d0b9a8ad55
#
_cell.length_a   1.000
_cell.length_b   1.000
_cell.length_c   1.000
_cell.angle_alpha   90.00
_cell.angle_beta   90.00
_cell.angle_gamma   90.00
#
_symmetry.space_group_name_H-M   'P 1'
#
loop_
_entity.id
_entity.type
_entity.pdbx_description
1 polymer ?
#
loop_
_entity_poly.entity_id
_entity_poly.type
_entity_poly.pdbx_seq_one_letter_code
_entity_poly.pdbx_strand_id
1 'polypeptide(L)'
;MKTPLFCQEEKSISTAFPFLLLNSDAISAGKGEVGVASSPDIFSQRVNASKYIFLPTSSAVAINYMPFTHRAVRDVFLGGITFYKKRVRDAFGANFSYFSIGDVNLTQEIGQQTYILGTFKPTEFSLEGSYSLQLSQSFAMGVSTRFLSSQLSVPSQGKSVARALAFDIAGYFYSQEHFISSLLYRYTFGFQLSNVGTKVKYDDLGRSFYLPTQLKLGAGFLLQTDSYNEWELSIEAQKYLVPTPNEQGVPDKDIIEALVSSFSDAPNGFREEFHEINWAVGLEYKYNQSFFLRSGFFYQHKNKGDRKFLSIGAGFTFFNNWQMDVAYPFSFSTYKNPFHTFKLNLIYRFGQ
;
A
#
# COMPACT_ATOMS: atom_id res chain seq x y z
N MET A 1 8.79 29.25 39.63
CA MET A 1 7.71 28.76 38.78
C MET A 1 8.29 27.70 37.83
N LYS A 2 8.01 26.42 38.06
CA LYS A 2 8.41 25.33 37.15
C LYS A 2 7.30 25.21 36.11
N THR A 3 7.55 25.61 34.90
CA THR A 3 6.70 25.26 33.74
C THR A 3 6.69 23.73 33.58
N PRO A 4 5.54 23.06 33.61
CA PRO A 4 5.51 21.65 33.27
C PRO A 4 5.85 21.50 31.78
N LEU A 5 6.99 20.91 31.49
CA LEU A 5 7.30 20.40 30.16
C LEU A 5 6.44 19.16 29.93
N PHE A 6 5.20 19.33 29.54
CA PHE A 6 4.44 18.27 28.90
C PHE A 6 4.85 18.20 27.44
N CYS A 7 6.00 17.64 27.18
CA CYS A 7 6.32 17.11 25.84
C CYS A 7 6.00 15.62 25.88
N GLN A 8 4.75 15.26 25.68
CA GLN A 8 4.43 13.88 25.35
C GLN A 8 5.02 13.62 23.96
N GLU A 9 5.96 12.68 23.89
CA GLU A 9 6.46 12.20 22.58
C GLU A 9 5.30 11.54 21.86
N GLU A 10 4.92 12.11 20.72
CA GLU A 10 3.95 11.50 19.82
C GLU A 10 4.47 10.11 19.40
N LYS A 11 3.65 9.08 19.59
CA LYS A 11 4.04 7.70 19.28
C LYS A 11 3.57 7.30 17.88
N SER A 12 4.40 6.54 17.16
CA SER A 12 4.01 5.93 15.90
C SER A 12 3.02 4.80 16.11
N ILE A 13 2.06 4.67 15.18
CA ILE A 13 1.08 3.58 15.19
C ILE A 13 1.77 2.27 14.81
N SER A 14 1.59 1.23 15.64
CA SER A 14 2.06 -0.13 15.39
C SER A 14 0.89 -1.05 15.09
N THR A 15 1.00 -1.83 14.00
CA THR A 15 -0.07 -2.72 13.52
C THR A 15 0.45 -4.13 13.26
N ALA A 16 -0.47 -5.09 13.19
CA ALA A 16 -0.18 -6.44 12.70
C ALA A 16 0.10 -6.42 11.18
N PHE A 17 0.75 -7.47 10.69
CA PHE A 17 1.06 -7.66 9.26
C PHE A 17 1.74 -6.45 8.62
N PRO A 18 2.91 -6.02 9.08
CA PRO A 18 3.56 -4.80 8.60
C PRO A 18 3.87 -4.83 7.10
N PHE A 19 3.95 -6.00 6.46
CA PHE A 19 4.16 -6.11 5.02
C PHE A 19 3.02 -5.51 4.18
N LEU A 20 1.80 -5.37 4.75
CA LEU A 20 0.68 -4.70 4.10
C LEU A 20 0.93 -3.19 3.87
N LEU A 21 1.85 -2.60 4.63
CA LEU A 21 2.26 -1.20 4.48
C LEU A 21 3.33 -1.00 3.41
N LEU A 22 3.88 -2.10 2.89
CA LEU A 22 4.89 -2.07 1.84
C LEU A 22 4.23 -2.05 0.47
N ASN A 23 4.63 -1.12 -0.36
CA ASN A 23 4.21 -1.06 -1.74
C ASN A 23 5.26 -1.69 -2.64
N SER A 24 4.95 -2.84 -3.24
CA SER A 24 5.83 -3.58 -4.16
C SER A 24 5.52 -3.30 -5.63
N ASP A 25 4.45 -2.58 -5.93
CA ASP A 25 4.08 -2.15 -7.27
C ASP A 25 4.95 -0.97 -7.74
N ALA A 26 5.62 -1.11 -8.88
CA ALA A 26 6.49 -0.08 -9.45
C ALA A 26 5.72 1.12 -10.03
N ILE A 27 4.46 0.93 -10.48
CA ILE A 27 3.65 2.02 -11.07
C ILE A 27 3.30 3.04 -9.99
N SER A 28 2.63 2.60 -8.94
CA SER A 28 2.24 3.46 -7.82
C SER A 28 3.47 3.96 -7.05
N ALA A 29 4.47 3.11 -6.83
CA ALA A 29 5.70 3.50 -6.15
C ALA A 29 6.47 4.59 -6.89
N GLY A 30 6.52 4.57 -8.22
CA GLY A 30 7.11 5.62 -9.03
C GLY A 30 6.39 6.96 -8.92
N LYS A 31 5.11 6.93 -8.52
CA LYS A 31 4.24 8.11 -8.31
C LYS A 31 4.08 8.50 -6.84
N GLY A 32 5.06 8.23 -5.96
CA GLY A 32 4.97 8.59 -4.54
C GLY A 32 3.93 7.78 -3.75
N GLU A 33 3.58 6.59 -4.22
CA GLU A 33 2.57 5.70 -3.64
C GLU A 33 1.12 6.22 -3.73
N VAL A 34 0.82 7.17 -4.60
CA VAL A 34 -0.56 7.49 -4.95
C VAL A 34 -1.19 6.32 -5.72
N GLY A 35 -2.45 6.06 -5.49
CA GLY A 35 -3.12 4.94 -6.14
C GLY A 35 -4.63 5.03 -6.16
N VAL A 36 -5.25 5.63 -5.13
CA VAL A 36 -6.70 5.57 -4.92
C VAL A 36 -7.49 6.31 -6.01
N ALA A 37 -6.93 7.40 -6.54
CA ALA A 37 -7.53 8.22 -7.60
C ALA A 37 -6.68 8.33 -8.87
N SER A 38 -5.51 7.70 -8.94
CA SER A 38 -4.69 7.66 -10.17
C SER A 38 -5.39 6.88 -11.28
N SER A 39 -4.89 7.01 -12.52
CA SER A 39 -5.36 6.22 -13.67
C SER A 39 -5.46 4.73 -13.33
N PRO A 40 -6.46 4.03 -13.87
CA PRO A 40 -6.61 2.58 -13.68
C PRO A 40 -5.39 1.81 -14.21
N ASP A 41 -4.95 0.82 -13.43
CA ASP A 41 -3.89 -0.12 -13.76
C ASP A 41 -4.18 -1.51 -13.17
N ILE A 42 -3.37 -2.52 -13.51
CA ILE A 42 -3.57 -3.89 -13.02
C ILE A 42 -3.39 -4.02 -11.49
N PHE A 43 -2.52 -3.18 -10.88
CA PHE A 43 -2.26 -3.22 -9.45
C PHE A 43 -3.31 -2.47 -8.61
N SER A 44 -4.37 -1.97 -9.26
CA SER A 44 -5.54 -1.38 -8.59
C SER A 44 -6.19 -2.31 -7.57
N GLN A 45 -5.94 -3.64 -7.64
CA GLN A 45 -6.39 -4.62 -6.66
C GLN A 45 -6.16 -4.19 -5.21
N ARG A 46 -4.97 -3.69 -4.90
CA ARG A 46 -4.58 -3.35 -3.53
C ARG A 46 -4.98 -1.94 -3.08
N VAL A 47 -5.18 -1.04 -4.04
CA VAL A 47 -5.38 0.38 -3.73
C VAL A 47 -6.79 0.88 -4.00
N ASN A 48 -7.46 0.37 -5.03
CA ASN A 48 -8.84 0.69 -5.35
C ASN A 48 -9.34 -0.23 -6.48
N ALA A 49 -9.91 -1.38 -6.14
CA ALA A 49 -10.36 -2.36 -7.13
C ALA A 49 -11.46 -1.85 -8.05
N SER A 50 -12.23 -0.82 -7.66
CA SER A 50 -13.28 -0.24 -8.50
C SER A 50 -12.74 0.39 -9.81
N LYS A 51 -11.45 0.73 -9.86
CA LYS A 51 -10.75 1.22 -11.05
C LYS A 51 -10.75 0.22 -12.20
N TYR A 52 -10.84 -1.09 -11.93
CA TYR A 52 -10.85 -2.14 -12.96
C TYR A 52 -11.95 -1.96 -14.01
N ILE A 53 -13.06 -1.33 -13.64
CA ILE A 53 -14.18 -1.01 -14.55
C ILE A 53 -13.73 -0.10 -15.70
N PHE A 54 -12.79 0.78 -15.45
CA PHE A 54 -12.33 1.80 -16.41
C PHE A 54 -11.07 1.40 -17.17
N LEU A 55 -10.55 0.17 -16.98
CA LEU A 55 -9.42 -0.32 -17.75
C LEU A 55 -9.82 -0.55 -19.23
N PRO A 56 -8.95 -0.21 -20.19
CA PRO A 56 -9.22 -0.42 -21.62
C PRO A 56 -9.20 -1.92 -21.99
N THR A 57 -8.38 -2.73 -21.31
CA THR A 57 -8.23 -4.16 -21.57
C THR A 57 -9.21 -5.00 -20.76
N SER A 58 -9.62 -6.13 -21.30
CA SER A 58 -10.58 -7.03 -20.64
C SER A 58 -9.96 -7.88 -19.54
N SER A 59 -8.69 -8.21 -19.66
CA SER A 59 -7.96 -8.99 -18.64
C SER A 59 -6.44 -8.81 -18.77
N ALA A 60 -5.76 -8.99 -17.66
CA ALA A 60 -4.30 -9.02 -17.61
C ALA A 60 -3.81 -9.82 -16.40
N VAL A 61 -2.55 -10.24 -16.46
CA VAL A 61 -1.79 -10.80 -15.35
C VAL A 61 -0.51 -9.99 -15.17
N ALA A 62 -0.09 -9.80 -13.92
CA ALA A 62 1.14 -9.11 -13.60
C ALA A 62 1.88 -9.79 -12.46
N ILE A 63 3.19 -9.67 -12.50
CA ILE A 63 4.10 -10.04 -11.41
C ILE A 63 4.78 -8.76 -10.93
N ASN A 64 4.89 -8.61 -9.63
CA ASN A 64 5.66 -7.55 -9.00
C ASN A 64 6.72 -8.15 -8.08
N TYR A 65 7.87 -7.49 -7.99
CA TYR A 65 9.00 -7.94 -7.18
C TYR A 65 9.75 -6.75 -6.57
N MET A 66 9.98 -6.84 -5.27
CA MET A 66 10.68 -5.83 -4.48
C MET A 66 11.73 -6.53 -3.62
N PRO A 67 13.00 -6.62 -4.06
CA PRO A 67 14.09 -7.17 -3.27
C PRO A 67 14.52 -6.18 -2.18
N PHE A 68 14.98 -6.70 -1.05
CA PHE A 68 15.60 -5.91 -0.01
C PHE A 68 17.10 -6.18 0.01
N THR A 69 17.88 -5.22 -0.45
CA THR A 69 19.33 -5.32 -0.48
C THR A 69 19.92 -4.91 0.86
N HIS A 70 19.96 -5.82 1.83
CA HIS A 70 20.63 -5.58 3.09
C HIS A 70 21.84 -6.52 3.22
N ARG A 71 23.01 -5.98 3.66
CA ARG A 71 24.25 -6.75 3.75
C ARG A 71 24.19 -7.90 4.77
N ALA A 72 23.33 -7.79 5.76
CA ALA A 72 23.27 -8.75 6.89
C ALA A 72 22.28 -9.90 6.68
N VAL A 73 21.25 -9.74 5.85
CA VAL A 73 20.22 -10.76 5.64
C VAL A 73 20.02 -10.97 4.15
N ARG A 74 20.11 -12.22 3.71
CA ARG A 74 19.88 -12.62 2.31
C ARG A 74 18.42 -13.06 2.15
N ASP A 75 17.95 -13.08 0.91
CA ASP A 75 16.63 -13.62 0.53
C ASP A 75 15.41 -12.91 1.15
N VAL A 76 15.56 -11.60 1.47
CA VAL A 76 14.45 -10.75 1.87
C VAL A 76 13.84 -10.15 0.64
N PHE A 77 12.55 -10.43 0.40
CA PHE A 77 11.80 -9.86 -0.73
C PHE A 77 10.29 -9.86 -0.47
N LEU A 78 9.61 -8.93 -1.12
CA LEU A 78 8.16 -8.94 -1.27
C LEU A 78 7.84 -9.09 -2.75
N GLY A 79 7.10 -10.13 -3.09
CA GLY A 79 6.66 -10.39 -4.45
C GLY A 79 5.17 -10.72 -4.50
N GLY A 80 4.58 -10.62 -5.69
CA GLY A 80 3.18 -10.95 -5.86
C GLY A 80 2.78 -11.20 -7.31
N ILE A 81 1.60 -11.79 -7.47
CA ILE A 81 0.96 -12.02 -8.74
C ILE A 81 -0.44 -11.44 -8.65
N THR A 82 -0.79 -10.60 -9.62
CA THR A 82 -2.11 -9.96 -9.71
C THR A 82 -2.77 -10.37 -11.03
N PHE A 83 -4.06 -10.64 -10.97
CA PHE A 83 -4.89 -10.93 -12.13
C PHE A 83 -6.18 -10.13 -12.03
N TYR A 84 -6.71 -9.65 -13.17
CA TYR A 84 -8.07 -9.16 -13.25
C TYR A 84 -8.77 -9.62 -14.52
N LYS A 85 -10.09 -9.66 -14.46
CA LYS A 85 -10.98 -9.85 -15.60
C LYS A 85 -12.16 -8.91 -15.49
N LYS A 86 -12.29 -8.02 -16.49
CA LYS A 86 -13.41 -7.11 -16.66
C LYS A 86 -14.44 -7.70 -17.62
N ARG A 87 -15.70 -7.51 -17.29
CA ARG A 87 -16.86 -7.73 -18.17
C ARG A 87 -17.49 -6.37 -18.49
N VAL A 88 -18.70 -6.37 -19.03
CA VAL A 88 -19.35 -5.13 -19.49
C VAL A 88 -19.58 -4.13 -18.34
N ARG A 89 -20.09 -4.60 -17.20
CA ARG A 89 -20.45 -3.75 -16.05
C ARG A 89 -19.79 -4.12 -14.75
N ASP A 90 -19.03 -5.19 -14.74
CA ASP A 90 -18.37 -5.68 -13.53
C ASP A 90 -16.95 -6.16 -13.83
N ALA A 91 -16.16 -6.28 -12.78
CA ALA A 91 -14.81 -6.82 -12.85
C ALA A 91 -14.49 -7.63 -11.60
N PHE A 92 -13.66 -8.64 -11.80
CA PHE A 92 -13.08 -9.49 -10.75
C PHE A 92 -11.58 -9.27 -10.73
N GLY A 93 -11.02 -9.22 -9.54
CA GLY A 93 -9.59 -9.18 -9.33
C GLY A 93 -9.15 -10.24 -8.34
N ALA A 94 -7.92 -10.68 -8.47
CA ALA A 94 -7.25 -11.57 -7.52
C ALA A 94 -5.79 -11.16 -7.37
N ASN A 95 -5.25 -11.28 -6.16
CA ASN A 95 -3.84 -11.05 -5.89
C ASN A 95 -3.32 -12.05 -4.87
N PHE A 96 -2.12 -12.53 -5.09
CA PHE A 96 -1.32 -13.25 -4.10
C PHE A 96 -0.04 -12.46 -3.84
N SER A 97 0.26 -12.18 -2.57
CA SER A 97 1.49 -11.53 -2.14
C SER A 97 2.22 -12.41 -1.14
N TYR A 98 3.54 -12.50 -1.29
CA TYR A 98 4.42 -13.28 -0.43
C TYR A 98 5.61 -12.43 0.02
N PHE A 99 5.81 -12.35 1.34
CA PHE A 99 6.91 -11.64 1.96
C PHE A 99 7.83 -12.64 2.67
N SER A 100 9.07 -12.73 2.21
CA SER A 100 10.15 -13.45 2.88
C SER A 100 11.00 -12.47 3.66
N ILE A 101 11.25 -12.76 4.94
CA ILE A 101 12.14 -11.97 5.79
C ILE A 101 13.58 -12.52 5.76
N GLY A 102 13.80 -13.58 4.97
CA GLY A 102 15.09 -14.24 4.86
C GLY A 102 15.33 -15.25 5.98
N ASP A 103 16.51 -15.82 5.99
CA ASP A 103 16.89 -16.84 6.96
C ASP A 103 17.41 -16.22 8.26
N VAL A 104 16.80 -16.59 9.39
CA VAL A 104 17.19 -16.16 10.73
C VAL A 104 17.81 -17.35 11.48
N ASN A 105 19.06 -17.21 11.91
CA ASN A 105 19.71 -18.22 12.73
C ASN A 105 19.18 -18.18 14.16
N LEU A 106 18.72 -19.32 14.64
CA LEU A 106 18.39 -19.52 16.04
C LEU A 106 19.67 -19.76 16.81
N THR A 107 20.03 -18.88 17.70
CA THR A 107 21.27 -18.96 18.48
C THR A 107 20.97 -19.16 19.95
N GLN A 108 21.83 -19.91 20.63
CA GLN A 108 21.84 -20.05 22.07
C GLN A 108 23.24 -19.67 22.59
N GLU A 109 23.27 -18.82 23.61
CA GLU A 109 24.49 -18.50 24.32
C GLU A 109 24.71 -19.50 25.47
N ILE A 110 25.83 -20.19 25.46
CA ILE A 110 26.29 -21.08 26.55
C ILE A 110 27.66 -20.59 26.96
N GLY A 111 27.73 -19.94 28.11
CA GLY A 111 28.92 -19.25 28.59
C GLY A 111 29.25 -18.05 27.70
N GLN A 112 30.48 -18.04 27.11
CA GLN A 112 30.94 -16.99 26.18
C GLN A 112 30.85 -17.40 24.70
N GLN A 113 30.18 -18.51 24.40
CA GLN A 113 30.11 -19.05 23.03
C GLN A 113 28.65 -19.03 22.55
N THR A 114 28.48 -18.63 21.29
CA THR A 114 27.19 -18.61 20.60
C THR A 114 27.08 -19.85 19.70
N TYR A 115 26.10 -20.69 19.95
CA TYR A 115 25.84 -21.89 19.14
C TYR A 115 24.61 -21.65 18.26
N ILE A 116 24.69 -22.06 17.00
CA ILE A 116 23.55 -22.06 16.08
C ILE A 116 22.77 -23.34 16.31
N LEU A 117 21.52 -23.22 16.78
CA LEU A 117 20.63 -24.35 17.03
C LEU A 117 19.85 -24.77 15.77
N GLY A 118 19.71 -23.86 14.80
CA GLY A 118 18.97 -24.09 13.57
C GLY A 118 18.71 -22.80 12.81
N THR A 119 18.03 -22.92 11.67
CA THR A 119 17.62 -21.77 10.85
C THR A 119 16.09 -21.75 10.76
N PHE A 120 15.51 -20.58 10.92
CA PHE A 120 14.07 -20.33 10.77
C PHE A 120 13.87 -19.29 9.68
N LYS A 121 12.83 -19.48 8.84
CA LYS A 121 12.47 -18.56 7.77
C LYS A 121 11.13 -17.90 8.05
N PRO A 122 11.12 -16.69 8.65
CA PRO A 122 9.87 -15.95 8.87
C PRO A 122 9.23 -15.58 7.53
N THR A 123 7.93 -15.79 7.41
CA THR A 123 7.19 -15.50 6.18
C THR A 123 5.82 -14.94 6.48
N GLU A 124 5.35 -14.07 5.59
CA GLU A 124 3.97 -13.59 5.58
C GLU A 124 3.39 -13.71 4.17
N PHE A 125 2.11 -13.97 4.04
CA PHE A 125 1.43 -13.93 2.76
C PHE A 125 0.00 -13.43 2.87
N SER A 126 -0.51 -12.93 1.74
CA SER A 126 -1.91 -12.59 1.57
C SER A 126 -2.48 -13.21 0.30
N LEU A 127 -3.74 -13.63 0.37
CA LEU A 127 -4.56 -14.01 -0.77
C LEU A 127 -5.77 -13.08 -0.81
N GLU A 128 -5.98 -12.41 -1.94
CA GLU A 128 -7.01 -11.38 -2.09
C GLU A 128 -7.93 -11.71 -3.26
N GLY A 129 -9.21 -11.42 -3.09
CA GLY A 129 -10.20 -11.41 -4.15
C GLY A 129 -11.01 -10.13 -4.11
N SER A 130 -11.39 -9.60 -5.28
CA SER A 130 -12.24 -8.42 -5.39
C SER A 130 -13.35 -8.58 -6.40
N TYR A 131 -14.41 -7.84 -6.16
CA TYR A 131 -15.52 -7.65 -7.08
C TYR A 131 -15.81 -6.16 -7.20
N SER A 132 -15.98 -5.67 -8.42
CA SER A 132 -16.24 -4.27 -8.73
C SER A 132 -17.44 -4.15 -9.66
N LEU A 133 -18.29 -3.16 -9.41
CA LEU A 133 -19.51 -2.92 -10.15
C LEU A 133 -19.56 -1.47 -10.63
N GLN A 134 -19.88 -1.29 -11.90
CA GLN A 134 -20.17 0.00 -12.50
C GLN A 134 -21.57 0.46 -12.09
N LEU A 135 -21.67 1.53 -11.33
CA LEU A 135 -22.92 2.12 -10.88
C LEU A 135 -23.47 3.19 -11.84
N SER A 136 -22.55 3.90 -12.50
CA SER A 136 -22.86 4.84 -13.58
C SER A 136 -21.76 4.85 -14.64
N GLN A 137 -21.93 5.63 -15.71
CA GLN A 137 -20.88 5.77 -16.73
C GLN A 137 -19.55 6.29 -16.16
N SER A 138 -19.60 7.07 -15.09
CA SER A 138 -18.44 7.71 -14.48
C SER A 138 -18.12 7.22 -13.07
N PHE A 139 -18.90 6.32 -12.49
CA PHE A 139 -18.68 5.88 -11.11
C PHE A 139 -18.81 4.38 -10.94
N ALA A 140 -17.85 3.80 -10.23
CA ALA A 140 -17.82 2.41 -9.84
C ALA A 140 -17.51 2.25 -8.35
N MET A 141 -18.00 1.17 -7.76
CA MET A 141 -17.62 0.72 -6.42
C MET A 141 -17.05 -0.68 -6.47
N GLY A 142 -16.20 -1.00 -5.50
CA GLY A 142 -15.58 -2.30 -5.37
C GLY A 142 -15.48 -2.72 -3.91
N VAL A 143 -15.53 -4.03 -3.71
CA VAL A 143 -15.26 -4.67 -2.42
C VAL A 143 -14.14 -5.69 -2.61
N SER A 144 -13.29 -5.83 -1.60
CA SER A 144 -12.24 -6.85 -1.60
C SER A 144 -12.26 -7.62 -0.29
N THR A 145 -11.86 -8.87 -0.34
CA THR A 145 -11.58 -9.69 0.84
C THR A 145 -10.16 -10.20 0.78
N ARG A 146 -9.52 -10.28 1.95
CA ARG A 146 -8.11 -10.66 2.07
C ARG A 146 -7.93 -11.64 3.20
N PHE A 147 -7.38 -12.81 2.89
CA PHE A 147 -6.88 -13.74 3.88
C PHE A 147 -5.40 -13.47 4.13
N LEU A 148 -5.01 -13.38 5.39
CA LEU A 148 -3.66 -13.07 5.85
C LEU A 148 -3.11 -14.20 6.70
N SER A 149 -1.83 -14.52 6.50
CA SER A 149 -1.10 -15.48 7.32
C SER A 149 0.31 -14.97 7.58
N SER A 150 0.74 -15.04 8.84
CA SER A 150 2.06 -14.59 9.30
C SER A 150 2.67 -15.64 10.20
N GLN A 151 3.89 -16.04 9.89
CA GLN A 151 4.71 -16.94 10.69
C GLN A 151 6.02 -16.23 11.05
N LEU A 152 5.94 -15.36 12.05
CA LEU A 152 7.09 -14.57 12.53
C LEU A 152 7.74 -15.17 13.78
N SER A 153 6.99 -15.97 14.54
CA SER A 153 7.45 -16.59 15.78
C SER A 153 8.02 -17.99 15.52
N VAL A 154 9.05 -18.34 16.26
CA VAL A 154 9.66 -19.67 16.22
C VAL A 154 8.68 -20.71 16.76
N PRO A 155 8.47 -21.86 16.10
CA PRO A 155 7.49 -22.87 16.51
C PRO A 155 7.64 -23.39 17.95
N SER A 156 8.82 -23.34 18.52
CA SER A 156 9.14 -23.80 19.89
C SER A 156 8.66 -22.86 21.00
N GLN A 157 8.17 -21.64 20.66
CA GLN A 157 7.82 -20.60 21.63
C GLN A 157 6.30 -20.35 21.74
N GLY A 158 5.45 -21.31 21.39
CA GLY A 158 4.00 -21.17 21.47
C GLY A 158 3.34 -21.00 20.10
N LYS A 159 2.33 -20.13 19.98
CA LYS A 159 1.56 -19.92 18.76
C LYS A 159 2.46 -19.39 17.64
N SER A 160 2.72 -20.23 16.64
CA SER A 160 3.69 -19.91 15.58
C SER A 160 3.07 -19.23 14.36
N VAL A 161 1.75 -19.31 14.16
CA VAL A 161 1.07 -18.77 12.99
C VAL A 161 -0.11 -17.90 13.39
N ALA A 162 -0.06 -16.63 12.99
CA ALA A 162 -1.15 -15.70 13.11
C ALA A 162 -1.95 -15.63 11.79
N ARG A 163 -3.28 -15.60 11.87
CA ARG A 163 -4.17 -15.51 10.71
C ARG A 163 -5.21 -14.43 10.93
N ALA A 164 -5.62 -13.76 9.84
CA ALA A 164 -6.69 -12.77 9.86
C ALA A 164 -7.47 -12.75 8.55
N LEU A 165 -8.69 -12.22 8.64
CA LEU A 165 -9.48 -11.82 7.48
C LEU A 165 -9.63 -10.30 7.52
N ALA A 166 -9.48 -9.68 6.35
CA ALA A 166 -9.67 -8.26 6.17
C ALA A 166 -10.59 -7.98 4.98
N PHE A 167 -11.30 -6.86 5.05
CA PHE A 167 -12.22 -6.40 4.02
C PHE A 167 -11.87 -4.97 3.63
N ASP A 168 -12.02 -4.67 2.34
CA ASP A 168 -11.86 -3.34 1.80
C ASP A 168 -13.14 -2.93 1.07
N ILE A 169 -13.46 -1.64 1.13
CA ILE A 169 -14.47 -1.00 0.29
C ILE A 169 -13.83 0.19 -0.40
N ALA A 170 -14.11 0.37 -1.69
CA ALA A 170 -13.53 1.43 -2.48
C ALA A 170 -14.54 1.98 -3.49
N GLY A 171 -14.37 3.24 -3.86
CA GLY A 171 -15.11 3.88 -4.92
C GLY A 171 -14.19 4.72 -5.80
N TYR A 172 -14.52 4.78 -7.08
CA TYR A 172 -13.77 5.54 -8.07
C TYR A 172 -14.69 6.27 -9.02
N PHE A 173 -14.46 7.56 -9.14
CA PHE A 173 -15.10 8.42 -10.11
C PHE A 173 -14.10 8.76 -11.22
N TYR A 174 -14.49 8.55 -12.47
CA TYR A 174 -13.73 8.84 -13.67
C TYR A 174 -14.61 9.71 -14.58
N SER A 175 -14.28 10.99 -14.71
CA SER A 175 -15.09 11.93 -15.47
C SER A 175 -15.18 11.53 -16.95
N GLN A 176 -16.18 12.00 -17.62
CA GLN A 176 -16.21 12.01 -19.08
C GLN A 176 -15.12 12.94 -19.62
N GLU A 177 -14.91 12.90 -20.92
CA GLU A 177 -14.00 13.78 -21.62
C GLU A 177 -14.52 15.21 -21.62
N HIS A 178 -13.62 16.12 -21.25
CA HIS A 178 -13.86 17.55 -21.32
C HIS A 178 -12.81 18.17 -22.22
N PHE A 179 -13.18 19.27 -22.91
CA PHE A 179 -12.28 19.96 -23.83
C PHE A 179 -12.12 21.41 -23.39
N ILE A 180 -10.86 21.87 -23.40
CA ILE A 180 -10.50 23.29 -23.32
C ILE A 180 -9.68 23.58 -24.57
N SER A 181 -10.24 24.31 -25.54
CA SER A 181 -9.66 24.46 -26.86
C SER A 181 -9.40 23.08 -27.51
N SER A 182 -8.15 22.75 -27.86
CA SER A 182 -7.73 21.47 -28.42
C SER A 182 -7.25 20.44 -27.39
N LEU A 183 -7.24 20.79 -26.11
CA LEU A 183 -6.77 19.92 -25.05
C LEU A 183 -7.92 19.11 -24.50
N LEU A 184 -7.72 17.80 -24.37
CA LEU A 184 -8.67 16.90 -23.70
C LEU A 184 -8.24 16.72 -22.25
N TYR A 185 -9.17 16.86 -21.30
CA TYR A 185 -8.89 16.59 -19.91
C TYR A 185 -9.97 15.76 -19.23
N ARG A 186 -9.56 15.05 -18.18
CA ARG A 186 -10.43 14.30 -17.26
C ARG A 186 -10.00 14.58 -15.84
N TYR A 187 -10.91 14.43 -14.91
CA TYR A 187 -10.62 14.43 -13.48
C TYR A 187 -11.14 13.15 -12.83
N THR A 188 -10.47 12.74 -11.78
CA THR A 188 -10.78 11.52 -11.04
C THR A 188 -10.86 11.81 -9.56
N PHE A 189 -11.73 11.08 -8.87
CA PHE A 189 -11.78 11.03 -7.42
C PHE A 189 -11.85 9.59 -6.98
N GLY A 190 -11.20 9.29 -5.85
CA GLY A 190 -11.21 7.96 -5.31
C GLY A 190 -11.21 7.96 -3.80
N PHE A 191 -11.80 6.94 -3.23
CA PHE A 191 -11.67 6.62 -1.81
C PHE A 191 -11.47 5.13 -1.62
N GLN A 192 -10.81 4.77 -0.52
CA GLN A 192 -10.68 3.39 -0.06
C GLN A 192 -10.66 3.37 1.46
N LEU A 193 -11.47 2.51 2.04
CA LEU A 193 -11.33 2.03 3.42
C LEU A 193 -10.79 0.60 3.33
N SER A 194 -9.57 0.38 3.80
CA SER A 194 -8.86 -0.89 3.63
C SER A 194 -8.49 -1.55 4.95
N ASN A 195 -8.31 -2.87 4.89
CA ASN A 195 -7.87 -3.72 5.99
C ASN A 195 -8.78 -3.67 7.22
N VAL A 196 -10.09 -3.50 7.04
CA VAL A 196 -11.06 -3.64 8.14
C VAL A 196 -11.18 -5.11 8.48
N GLY A 197 -10.73 -5.51 9.66
CA GLY A 197 -10.72 -6.94 10.02
C GLY A 197 -10.41 -7.18 11.48
N THR A 198 -10.31 -8.45 11.84
CA THR A 198 -10.13 -8.90 13.22
C THR A 198 -8.75 -8.54 13.78
N LYS A 199 -8.68 -8.29 15.09
CA LYS A 199 -7.40 -8.18 15.78
C LYS A 199 -6.64 -9.50 15.75
N VAL A 200 -5.33 -9.42 15.80
CA VAL A 200 -4.40 -10.53 15.63
C VAL A 200 -3.56 -10.73 16.89
N LYS A 201 -3.39 -11.99 17.28
CA LYS A 201 -2.49 -12.38 18.37
C LYS A 201 -1.32 -13.17 17.79
N TYR A 202 -0.10 -12.73 18.08
CA TYR A 202 1.14 -13.40 17.67
C TYR A 202 1.68 -14.35 18.76
N ASP A 203 1.26 -14.13 20.02
CA ASP A 203 1.70 -14.90 21.18
C ASP A 203 0.50 -15.34 22.03
N ASP A 204 0.76 -16.24 23.00
CA ASP A 204 -0.22 -16.69 23.97
C ASP A 204 -0.33 -15.74 25.19
N LEU A 205 0.46 -14.65 25.23
CA LEU A 205 0.44 -13.65 26.30
C LEU A 205 -0.78 -12.73 26.23
N GLY A 206 -1.65 -12.92 25.26
CA GLY A 206 -2.94 -12.25 25.16
C GLY A 206 -2.90 -10.87 24.48
N ARG A 207 -1.74 -10.36 24.08
CA ARG A 207 -1.64 -9.08 23.36
C ARG A 207 -2.25 -9.21 21.97
N SER A 208 -3.16 -8.31 21.63
CA SER A 208 -3.80 -8.24 20.32
C SER A 208 -3.38 -6.98 19.59
N PHE A 209 -3.17 -7.10 18.27
CA PHE A 209 -2.75 -6.02 17.39
C PHE A 209 -3.84 -5.78 16.35
N TYR A 210 -4.11 -4.52 16.05
CA TYR A 210 -4.99 -4.14 14.96
C TYR A 210 -4.33 -4.40 13.61
N LEU A 211 -5.15 -4.73 12.61
CA LEU A 211 -4.71 -4.64 11.22
C LEU A 211 -4.45 -3.17 10.84
N PRO A 212 -3.60 -2.89 9.85
CA PRO A 212 -3.34 -1.53 9.38
C PRO A 212 -4.55 -0.97 8.61
N THR A 213 -5.66 -0.79 9.32
CA THR A 213 -6.87 -0.20 8.76
C THR A 213 -6.59 1.23 8.35
N GLN A 214 -6.92 1.59 7.11
CA GLN A 214 -6.55 2.87 6.54
C GLN A 214 -7.68 3.45 5.69
N LEU A 215 -7.92 4.74 5.84
CA LEU A 215 -8.73 5.54 4.92
C LEU A 215 -7.82 6.30 3.98
N LYS A 216 -8.09 6.20 2.69
CA LYS A 216 -7.43 6.95 1.62
C LYS A 216 -8.44 7.74 0.83
N LEU A 217 -8.13 8.99 0.57
CA LEU A 217 -8.90 9.89 -0.27
C LEU A 217 -7.98 10.52 -1.30
N GLY A 218 -8.39 10.60 -2.54
CA GLY A 218 -7.55 11.15 -3.58
C GLY A 218 -8.32 11.84 -4.69
N ALA A 219 -7.59 12.66 -5.44
CA ALA A 219 -8.02 13.31 -6.65
C ALA A 219 -6.92 13.22 -7.70
N GLY A 220 -7.33 13.17 -8.97
CA GLY A 220 -6.42 13.13 -10.10
C GLY A 220 -6.91 14.04 -11.22
N PHE A 221 -5.96 14.52 -12.01
CA PHE A 221 -6.19 15.29 -13.21
C PHE A 221 -5.35 14.73 -14.35
N LEU A 222 -6.03 14.35 -15.44
CA LEU A 222 -5.42 13.83 -16.64
C LEU A 222 -5.56 14.87 -17.74
N LEU A 223 -4.48 15.16 -18.44
CA LEU A 223 -4.40 16.11 -19.54
C LEU A 223 -3.77 15.45 -20.75
N GLN A 224 -4.54 15.28 -21.81
CA GLN A 224 -4.04 14.84 -23.10
C GLN A 224 -3.80 16.08 -23.97
N THR A 225 -2.53 16.32 -24.29
CA THR A 225 -2.13 17.50 -25.07
C THR A 225 -2.24 17.26 -26.57
N ASP A 226 -2.07 16.01 -26.99
CA ASP A 226 -2.25 15.54 -28.38
C ASP A 226 -2.47 14.01 -28.40
N SER A 227 -2.49 13.41 -29.58
CA SER A 227 -2.75 11.95 -29.75
C SER A 227 -1.70 11.05 -29.08
N TYR A 228 -0.54 11.58 -28.74
CA TYR A 228 0.60 10.81 -28.22
C TYR A 228 0.95 11.13 -26.77
N ASN A 229 0.63 12.35 -26.31
CA ASN A 229 1.13 12.90 -25.07
C ASN A 229 0.01 13.05 -24.02
N GLU A 230 0.15 12.35 -22.89
CA GLU A 230 -0.77 12.41 -21.75
C GLU A 230 0.01 12.67 -20.46
N TRP A 231 -0.52 13.57 -19.63
CA TRP A 231 -0.03 13.91 -18.30
C TRP A 231 -1.07 13.56 -17.25
N GLU A 232 -0.63 13.02 -16.14
CA GLU A 232 -1.46 12.76 -14.97
C GLU A 232 -0.83 13.37 -13.74
N LEU A 233 -1.59 14.18 -13.00
CA LEU A 233 -1.26 14.65 -11.66
C LEU A 233 -2.24 14.04 -10.67
N SER A 234 -1.75 13.43 -9.61
CA SER A 234 -2.58 12.82 -8.55
C SER A 234 -2.12 13.27 -7.18
N ILE A 235 -3.08 13.51 -6.28
CA ILE A 235 -2.84 13.81 -4.87
C ILE A 235 -3.66 12.85 -4.00
N GLU A 236 -3.09 12.41 -2.90
CA GLU A 236 -3.73 11.45 -1.99
C GLU A 236 -3.44 11.81 -0.53
N ALA A 237 -4.48 11.75 0.30
CA ALA A 237 -4.41 11.84 1.76
C ALA A 237 -4.72 10.45 2.36
N GLN A 238 -3.91 10.01 3.31
CA GLN A 238 -4.01 8.70 3.93
C GLN A 238 -3.99 8.84 5.45
N LYS A 239 -4.93 8.20 6.14
CA LYS A 239 -4.96 8.16 7.62
C LYS A 239 -5.18 6.72 8.10
N TYR A 240 -4.40 6.32 9.10
CA TYR A 240 -4.66 5.07 9.82
C TYR A 240 -5.87 5.24 10.73
N LEU A 241 -6.80 4.29 10.66
CA LEU A 241 -7.98 4.22 11.52
C LEU A 241 -7.75 3.16 12.61
N VAL A 242 -6.67 3.35 13.35
CA VAL A 242 -6.23 2.51 14.46
C VAL A 242 -6.01 3.43 15.66
N PRO A 243 -6.40 3.03 16.88
CA PRO A 243 -6.26 3.88 18.07
C PRO A 243 -4.83 4.39 18.24
N THR A 244 -4.69 5.70 18.49
CA THR A 244 -3.40 6.31 18.76
C THR A 244 -2.82 5.81 20.09
N PRO A 245 -1.56 5.35 20.13
CA PRO A 245 -0.93 4.88 21.36
C PRO A 245 -0.83 6.00 22.39
N ASN A 246 -1.29 5.75 23.62
CA ASN A 246 -1.14 6.62 24.77
C ASN A 246 0.05 6.16 25.67
N GLU A 247 0.19 6.72 26.88
CA GLU A 247 1.23 6.33 27.85
C GLU A 247 1.14 4.87 28.27
N GLN A 248 -0.06 4.28 28.28
CA GLN A 248 -0.34 2.90 28.68
C GLN A 248 -0.22 1.91 27.50
N GLY A 249 0.02 2.40 26.28
CA GLY A 249 0.10 1.60 25.07
C GLY A 249 -1.04 1.87 24.09
N VAL A 250 -1.33 0.90 23.22
CA VAL A 250 -2.46 0.98 22.27
C VAL A 250 -3.75 0.63 23.01
N PRO A 251 -4.76 1.52 23.04
CA PRO A 251 -6.04 1.22 23.69
C PRO A 251 -6.73 -0.01 23.07
N ASP A 252 -7.24 -0.90 23.89
CA ASP A 252 -7.97 -2.09 23.44
C ASP A 252 -9.46 -1.75 23.27
N LYS A 253 -9.85 -1.33 22.06
CA LYS A 253 -11.21 -0.96 21.66
C LYS A 253 -11.79 -1.97 20.68
N ASP A 254 -13.11 -2.04 20.58
CA ASP A 254 -13.74 -2.77 19.49
C ASP A 254 -13.40 -2.16 18.12
N ILE A 255 -13.44 -2.95 17.05
CA ILE A 255 -13.02 -2.52 15.70
C ILE A 255 -13.78 -1.27 15.25
N ILE A 256 -15.10 -1.25 15.42
CA ILE A 256 -15.95 -0.12 15.00
C ILE A 256 -15.64 1.12 15.87
N GLU A 257 -15.50 0.93 17.17
CA GLU A 257 -15.13 2.01 18.09
C GLU A 257 -13.75 2.57 17.73
N ALA A 258 -12.77 1.70 17.43
CA ALA A 258 -11.44 2.09 17.01
C ALA A 258 -11.46 2.93 15.73
N LEU A 259 -12.24 2.52 14.72
CA LEU A 259 -12.41 3.25 13.46
C LEU A 259 -12.94 4.68 13.68
N VAL A 260 -13.98 4.82 14.50
CA VAL A 260 -14.62 6.13 14.72
C VAL A 260 -13.76 7.01 15.63
N SER A 261 -13.24 6.46 16.71
CA SER A 261 -12.45 7.23 17.68
C SER A 261 -11.11 7.71 17.12
N SER A 262 -10.53 7.01 16.13
CA SER A 262 -9.24 7.39 15.52
C SER A 262 -9.23 8.78 14.83
N PHE A 263 -10.37 9.43 14.72
CA PHE A 263 -10.44 10.81 14.20
C PHE A 263 -10.30 11.87 15.30
N SER A 264 -10.27 11.47 16.60
CA SER A 264 -10.26 12.41 17.72
C SER A 264 -9.56 11.84 18.98
N ASP A 265 -8.75 10.78 18.86
CA ASP A 265 -8.15 10.10 20.00
C ASP A 265 -6.67 10.47 20.24
N ALA A 266 -6.12 11.34 19.42
CA ALA A 266 -4.74 11.81 19.59
C ALA A 266 -4.57 12.61 20.90
N PRO A 267 -3.62 12.26 21.78
CA PRO A 267 -3.45 12.87 23.09
C PRO A 267 -3.23 14.39 23.06
N ASN A 268 -2.57 14.91 22.02
CA ASN A 268 -2.30 16.34 21.85
C ASN A 268 -3.37 17.07 21.01
N GLY A 269 -4.55 16.43 20.84
CA GLY A 269 -5.71 16.99 20.15
C GLY A 269 -5.52 17.17 18.65
N PHE A 270 -6.29 18.11 18.05
CA PHE A 270 -6.40 18.29 16.60
C PHE A 270 -5.06 18.47 15.87
N ARG A 271 -4.06 19.06 16.50
CA ARG A 271 -2.73 19.22 15.88
C ARG A 271 -2.06 17.88 15.65
N GLU A 272 -2.13 16.96 16.60
CA GLU A 272 -1.58 15.62 16.45
C GLU A 272 -2.38 14.79 15.47
N GLU A 273 -3.71 14.91 15.47
CA GLU A 273 -4.57 14.29 14.46
C GLU A 273 -4.16 14.67 13.02
N PHE A 274 -3.84 15.95 12.80
CA PHE A 274 -3.36 16.41 11.50
C PHE A 274 -1.99 15.82 11.13
N HIS A 275 -1.12 15.55 12.12
CA HIS A 275 0.17 14.88 11.91
C HIS A 275 0.02 13.40 11.52
N GLU A 276 -1.13 12.77 11.77
CA GLU A 276 -1.41 11.40 11.36
C GLU A 276 -1.82 11.25 9.91
N ILE A 277 -2.11 12.36 9.23
CA ILE A 277 -2.43 12.36 7.80
C ILE A 277 -1.13 12.31 7.01
N ASN A 278 -0.97 11.24 6.25
CA ASN A 278 0.10 11.11 5.26
C ASN A 278 -0.34 11.73 3.94
N TRP A 279 0.56 12.38 3.25
CA TRP A 279 0.31 13.04 1.97
C TRP A 279 1.17 12.43 0.88
N ALA A 280 0.56 12.21 -0.28
CA ALA A 280 1.27 11.74 -1.46
C ALA A 280 0.86 12.58 -2.67
N VAL A 281 1.84 12.86 -3.54
CA VAL A 281 1.65 13.55 -4.81
C VAL A 281 2.39 12.77 -5.88
N GLY A 282 1.75 12.51 -7.01
CA GLY A 282 2.30 11.76 -8.12
C GLY A 282 2.10 12.46 -9.45
N LEU A 283 3.11 12.40 -10.30
CA LEU A 283 3.10 12.86 -11.68
C LEU A 283 3.47 11.70 -12.58
N GLU A 284 2.69 11.48 -13.64
CA GLU A 284 2.99 10.53 -14.70
C GLU A 284 2.91 11.24 -16.06
N TYR A 285 3.90 10.98 -16.91
CA TYR A 285 3.87 11.31 -18.32
C TYR A 285 3.82 10.04 -19.14
N LYS A 286 2.88 9.97 -20.10
CA LYS A 286 2.70 8.84 -21.00
C LYS A 286 2.90 9.30 -22.43
N TYR A 287 3.79 8.62 -23.13
CA TYR A 287 4.01 8.80 -24.56
C TYR A 287 3.48 7.59 -25.33
N ASN A 288 2.49 7.83 -26.18
CA ASN A 288 1.87 6.84 -27.07
C ASN A 288 1.43 5.55 -26.34
N GLN A 289 1.02 5.65 -25.05
CA GLN A 289 0.67 4.51 -24.20
C GLN A 289 1.75 3.39 -24.15
N SER A 290 2.97 3.70 -24.57
CA SER A 290 4.08 2.75 -24.69
C SER A 290 5.27 3.09 -23.80
N PHE A 291 5.49 4.36 -23.52
CA PHE A 291 6.55 4.81 -22.63
C PHE A 291 5.98 5.66 -21.51
N PHE A 292 6.43 5.41 -20.29
CA PHE A 292 5.93 6.01 -19.08
C PHE A 292 7.09 6.57 -18.25
N LEU A 293 6.99 7.84 -17.84
CA LEU A 293 7.86 8.44 -16.84
C LEU A 293 7.03 8.84 -15.64
N ARG A 294 7.54 8.57 -14.45
CA ARG A 294 6.85 8.82 -13.20
C ARG A 294 7.75 9.50 -12.20
N SER A 295 7.17 10.41 -11.45
CA SER A 295 7.81 10.99 -10.27
C SER A 295 6.74 11.22 -9.19
N GLY A 296 7.15 11.18 -7.94
CA GLY A 296 6.21 11.41 -6.85
C GLY A 296 6.90 11.69 -5.54
N PHE A 297 6.13 12.24 -4.62
CA PHE A 297 6.60 12.59 -3.29
C PHE A 297 5.62 12.05 -2.25
N PHE A 298 6.16 11.43 -1.21
CA PHE A 298 5.43 10.95 -0.04
C PHE A 298 5.93 11.65 1.22
N TYR A 299 4.98 12.08 2.04
CA TYR A 299 5.25 12.74 3.30
C TYR A 299 4.46 12.13 4.46
N GLN A 300 5.16 11.71 5.50
CA GLN A 300 4.64 11.35 6.81
C GLN A 300 5.33 12.20 7.88
N HIS A 301 4.55 12.67 8.85
CA HIS A 301 5.10 13.53 9.91
C HIS A 301 6.18 12.79 10.72
N LYS A 302 7.23 13.55 11.13
CA LYS A 302 8.40 12.99 11.83
C LYS A 302 8.07 12.19 13.09
N ASN A 303 7.03 12.59 13.82
CA ASN A 303 6.61 11.94 15.06
C ASN A 303 5.68 10.74 14.81
N LYS A 304 5.20 10.53 13.58
CA LYS A 304 4.26 9.45 13.20
C LYS A 304 4.88 8.40 12.28
N GLY A 305 6.22 8.38 12.16
CA GLY A 305 6.96 7.38 11.38
C GLY A 305 8.04 7.95 10.48
N ASP A 306 8.08 9.28 10.27
CA ASP A 306 9.12 10.02 9.51
C ASP A 306 9.40 9.48 8.11
N ARG A 307 8.41 8.87 7.45
CA ARG A 307 8.58 8.33 6.11
C ARG A 307 8.43 9.44 5.08
N LYS A 308 9.55 9.83 4.47
CA LYS A 308 9.61 10.88 3.45
C LYS A 308 10.51 10.42 2.33
N PHE A 309 10.02 10.49 1.11
CA PHE A 309 10.81 10.12 -0.06
C PHE A 309 10.31 10.81 -1.32
N LEU A 310 11.23 11.05 -2.24
CA LEU A 310 10.98 11.30 -3.64
C LEU A 310 11.11 9.99 -4.39
N SER A 311 10.22 9.70 -5.31
CA SER A 311 10.34 8.53 -6.17
C SER A 311 10.46 8.92 -7.63
N ILE A 312 11.15 8.06 -8.37
CA ILE A 312 11.18 8.09 -9.84
C ILE A 312 10.80 6.70 -10.35
N GLY A 313 10.20 6.65 -11.52
CA GLY A 313 9.84 5.40 -12.17
C GLY A 313 9.81 5.56 -13.68
N ALA A 314 10.01 4.45 -14.36
CA ALA A 314 9.86 4.35 -15.80
C ALA A 314 9.16 3.06 -16.17
N GLY A 315 8.43 3.08 -17.28
CA GLY A 315 7.78 1.90 -17.84
C GLY A 315 7.86 1.88 -19.35
N PHE A 316 7.85 0.70 -19.90
CA PHE A 316 7.91 0.50 -21.34
C PHE A 316 7.02 -0.68 -21.77
N THR A 317 6.17 -0.46 -22.79
CA THR A 317 5.36 -1.50 -23.44
C THR A 317 6.09 -2.02 -24.66
N PHE A 318 6.23 -3.33 -24.75
CA PHE A 318 6.85 -4.02 -25.87
C PHE A 318 5.95 -5.17 -26.37
N PHE A 319 6.08 -5.51 -27.64
CA PHE A 319 5.23 -6.51 -28.30
C PHE A 319 3.72 -6.27 -28.09
N ASN A 320 3.31 -5.01 -27.95
CA ASN A 320 1.94 -4.53 -27.68
C ASN A 320 1.28 -5.02 -26.37
N ASN A 321 1.58 -6.24 -25.92
CA ASN A 321 0.90 -6.89 -24.80
C ASN A 321 1.73 -6.92 -23.52
N TRP A 322 3.04 -6.75 -23.60
CA TRP A 322 3.93 -6.78 -22.45
C TRP A 322 4.31 -5.38 -22.01
N GLN A 323 4.30 -5.14 -20.71
CA GLN A 323 4.84 -3.93 -20.12
C GLN A 323 5.77 -4.30 -18.98
N MET A 324 6.87 -3.58 -18.89
CA MET A 324 7.83 -3.65 -17.78
C MET A 324 7.93 -2.28 -17.13
N ASP A 325 7.89 -2.23 -15.79
CA ASP A 325 8.05 -1.01 -15.02
C ASP A 325 9.14 -1.18 -13.97
N VAL A 326 9.84 -0.10 -13.70
CA VAL A 326 10.84 0.01 -12.62
C VAL A 326 10.60 1.29 -11.86
N ALA A 327 10.78 1.25 -10.54
CA ALA A 327 10.75 2.43 -9.70
C ALA A 327 11.77 2.35 -8.57
N TYR A 328 12.21 3.52 -8.12
CA TYR A 328 13.13 3.66 -6.99
C TYR A 328 12.75 4.87 -6.13
N PRO A 329 12.49 4.70 -4.83
CA PRO A 329 12.27 5.78 -3.87
C PRO A 329 13.60 6.24 -3.25
N PHE A 330 13.84 7.55 -3.21
CA PHE A 330 14.98 8.20 -2.54
C PHE A 330 14.50 8.73 -1.18
N SER A 331 14.95 8.11 -0.09
CA SER A 331 14.54 8.49 1.27
C SER A 331 15.26 9.75 1.76
N PHE A 332 14.50 10.64 2.40
CA PHE A 332 14.98 11.78 3.17
C PHE A 332 14.67 11.64 4.68
N SER A 333 14.23 10.46 5.10
CA SER A 333 13.91 10.17 6.50
C SER A 333 15.17 10.19 7.36
N THR A 334 15.04 10.62 8.61
CA THR A 334 16.13 10.66 9.60
C THR A 334 16.72 9.26 9.82
N TYR A 335 15.87 8.25 9.83
CA TYR A 335 16.29 6.85 9.90
C TYR A 335 16.29 6.23 8.51
N LYS A 336 17.41 5.59 8.13
CA LYS A 336 17.50 4.83 6.87
C LYS A 336 16.46 3.72 6.89
N ASN A 337 15.40 3.89 6.12
CA ASN A 337 14.37 2.88 5.98
C ASN A 337 14.89 1.78 5.01
N PRO A 338 15.04 0.52 5.46
CA PRO A 338 15.53 -0.57 4.61
C PRO A 338 14.58 -0.90 3.44
N PHE A 339 13.37 -0.36 3.45
CA PHE A 339 12.35 -0.58 2.42
C PHE A 339 12.49 0.32 1.18
N HIS A 340 13.53 1.17 1.12
CA HIS A 340 13.86 1.95 -0.05
C HIS A 340 14.74 1.13 -1.00
N THR A 341 14.09 0.40 -1.88
CA THR A 341 14.72 -0.51 -2.83
C THR A 341 14.01 -0.46 -4.17
N PHE A 342 14.63 -1.03 -5.20
CA PHE A 342 14.01 -1.17 -6.52
C PHE A 342 12.70 -1.96 -6.45
N LYS A 343 11.77 -1.57 -7.30
CA LYS A 343 10.51 -2.27 -7.52
C LYS A 343 10.38 -2.54 -9.00
N LEU A 344 10.00 -3.75 -9.32
CA LEU A 344 9.92 -4.24 -10.69
C LEU A 344 8.55 -4.83 -10.93
N ASN A 345 7.95 -4.51 -12.08
CA ASN A 345 6.73 -5.13 -12.56
C ASN A 345 6.95 -5.74 -13.94
N LEU A 346 6.29 -6.84 -14.19
CA LEU A 346 6.09 -7.40 -15.52
C LEU A 346 4.59 -7.67 -15.69
N ILE A 347 4.00 -7.11 -16.74
CA ILE A 347 2.56 -7.14 -17.02
C ILE A 347 2.34 -7.77 -18.39
N TYR A 348 1.36 -8.66 -18.49
CA TYR A 348 0.87 -9.20 -19.73
C TYR A 348 -0.64 -8.94 -19.88
N ARG A 349 -1.05 -8.32 -20.99
CA ARG A 349 -2.44 -8.01 -21.30
C ARG A 349 -2.98 -9.02 -22.30
N PHE A 350 -4.15 -9.61 -22.01
CA PHE A 350 -4.83 -10.54 -22.91
C PHE A 350 -5.78 -9.78 -23.81
N GLY A 351 -5.76 -10.07 -25.11
CA GLY A 351 -6.75 -9.60 -26.09
C GLY A 351 -6.81 -8.07 -26.22
N GLN A 352 -5.87 -7.52 -26.92
CA GLN A 352 -6.05 -6.23 -27.61
C GLN A 352 -6.65 -6.44 -28.97
#